data_ab3082588730817ac986c77468e21be8
#
_entry.id   ab3082588730817ac986c77468e21be8
#
_cell.length_a   1.000
_cell.length_b   1.000
_cell.length_c   1.000
_cell.angle_alpha   90.00
_cell.angle_beta   90.00
_cell.angle_gamma   90.00
#
_symmetry.space_group_name_H-M   'P 1'
#
loop_
_entity.id
_entity.type
_entity.pdbx_description
1 polymer ?
#
loop_
_entity_poly.entity_id
_entity_poly.type
_entity_poly.pdbx_seq_one_letter_code
_entity_poly.pdbx_strand_id
1 'polypeptide(L)'
;MLKELAMEKAAGPTPSFTQLDLGRAIEIIGSEHIGRNKLSARLGLGEGATRTLIDRLLDARLIKISKLGCELTRSGQSILNELNAKLGTKRIVALSSITVGNYNFGILVKGAANRIKSGIEQRDAAVRAGANGAVTFVVKHGELVMPPSAGSVPRRQENIARAIKETFEPQENDVIIIAGGDSEQYAEEGAMAAAWVLME
;
A
#
# COMPACT_ATOMS: atom_id res chain seq x y z
N MET A 1 -3.14 -1.83 -16.44
CA MET A 1 -3.84 -3.12 -16.25
C MET A 1 -4.65 -3.17 -14.96
N LEU A 2 -4.06 -3.12 -13.72
CA LEU A 2 -4.88 -3.18 -12.49
C LEU A 2 -5.93 -2.07 -12.41
N LYS A 3 -5.61 -0.86 -12.88
CA LYS A 3 -6.55 0.26 -12.96
C LYS A 3 -7.77 -0.06 -13.84
N GLU A 4 -7.57 -0.66 -14.97
CA GLU A 4 -8.64 -1.07 -15.90
C GLU A 4 -9.52 -2.16 -15.29
N LEU A 5 -8.93 -3.09 -14.52
CA LEU A 5 -9.66 -4.14 -13.81
C LEU A 5 -10.53 -3.59 -12.65
N ALA A 6 -10.16 -2.45 -12.08
CA ALA A 6 -10.94 -1.77 -11.06
C ALA A 6 -12.07 -0.90 -11.63
N MET A 7 -12.05 -0.59 -12.94
CA MET A 7 -13.07 0.26 -13.57
C MET A 7 -14.39 -0.49 -13.80
N GLU A 8 -15.48 0.27 -14.00
CA GLU A 8 -16.77 -0.27 -14.37
C GLU A 8 -16.71 -1.01 -15.72
N LYS A 9 -17.32 -2.19 -15.79
CA LYS A 9 -17.71 -2.76 -17.08
C LYS A 9 -19.01 -2.05 -17.52
N ALA A 10 -19.12 -1.70 -18.78
CA ALA A 10 -20.18 -0.84 -19.36
C ALA A 10 -21.64 -1.25 -19.08
N ALA A 11 -21.91 -2.34 -18.42
CA ALA A 11 -23.24 -2.82 -18.01
C ALA A 11 -23.15 -3.49 -16.63
N GLY A 12 -23.12 -2.70 -15.55
CA GLY A 12 -23.15 -3.25 -14.19
C GLY A 12 -22.94 -2.17 -13.12
N PRO A 13 -23.23 -2.49 -11.85
CA PRO A 13 -22.98 -1.57 -10.76
C PRO A 13 -21.47 -1.33 -10.58
N THR A 14 -21.12 -0.17 -10.07
CA THR A 14 -19.73 0.17 -9.68
C THR A 14 -19.15 -0.91 -8.77
N PRO A 15 -17.95 -1.43 -9.06
CA PRO A 15 -17.31 -2.41 -8.20
C PRO A 15 -17.12 -1.86 -6.78
N SER A 16 -17.42 -2.69 -5.78
CA SER A 16 -17.19 -2.35 -4.36
C SER A 16 -15.74 -2.63 -3.93
N PHE A 17 -14.80 -2.62 -4.86
CA PHE A 17 -13.36 -2.77 -4.61
C PHE A 17 -12.56 -1.83 -5.50
N THR A 18 -11.36 -1.52 -5.09
CA THR A 18 -10.46 -0.56 -5.72
C THR A 18 -9.29 -1.27 -6.41
N GLN A 19 -8.49 -0.50 -7.12
CA GLN A 19 -7.21 -0.96 -7.67
C GLN A 19 -6.24 -1.42 -6.56
N LEU A 20 -6.30 -0.80 -5.39
CA LEU A 20 -5.53 -1.19 -4.22
C LEU A 20 -5.91 -2.62 -3.76
N ASP A 21 -7.21 -2.93 -3.71
CA ASP A 21 -7.69 -4.26 -3.32
C ASP A 21 -7.25 -5.34 -4.30
N LEU A 22 -7.19 -5.04 -5.59
CA LEU A 22 -6.61 -5.94 -6.60
C LEU A 22 -5.12 -6.20 -6.36
N GLY A 23 -4.35 -5.15 -6.04
CA GLY A 23 -2.94 -5.28 -5.70
C GLY A 23 -2.73 -6.12 -4.44
N ARG A 24 -3.47 -5.85 -3.36
CA ARG A 24 -3.46 -6.63 -2.12
C ARG A 24 -3.86 -8.10 -2.36
N ALA A 25 -4.85 -8.34 -3.19
CA ALA A 25 -5.25 -9.71 -3.55
C ALA A 25 -4.11 -10.47 -4.24
N ILE A 26 -3.40 -9.83 -5.18
CA ILE A 26 -2.24 -10.44 -5.86
C ILE A 26 -1.12 -10.74 -4.85
N GLU A 27 -0.84 -9.84 -3.90
CA GLU A 27 0.17 -10.07 -2.86
C GLU A 27 -0.22 -11.26 -1.94
N ILE A 28 -1.48 -11.31 -1.49
CA ILE A 28 -1.98 -12.40 -0.64
C ILE A 28 -1.94 -13.75 -1.39
N ILE A 29 -2.46 -13.79 -2.63
CA ILE A 29 -2.47 -15.01 -3.45
C ILE A 29 -1.06 -15.46 -3.81
N GLY A 30 -0.13 -14.52 -3.93
CA GLY A 30 1.28 -14.82 -4.19
C GLY A 30 2.03 -15.37 -2.98
N SER A 31 1.57 -15.09 -1.77
CA SER A 31 2.18 -15.60 -0.54
C SER A 31 1.63 -16.96 -0.10
N GLU A 32 0.38 -17.27 -0.44
CA GLU A 32 -0.28 -18.53 -0.05
C GLU A 32 -1.42 -18.90 -1.02
N HIS A 33 -1.70 -20.19 -1.16
CA HIS A 33 -2.93 -20.62 -1.82
C HIS A 33 -4.12 -20.31 -0.92
N ILE A 34 -5.08 -19.54 -1.40
CA ILE A 34 -6.14 -19.02 -0.56
C ILE A 34 -7.54 -19.20 -1.19
N GLY A 35 -8.48 -19.70 -0.40
CA GLY A 35 -9.89 -19.80 -0.79
C GLY A 35 -10.60 -18.45 -0.67
N ARG A 36 -11.71 -18.29 -1.42
CA ARG A 36 -12.49 -17.05 -1.50
C ARG A 36 -12.85 -16.45 -0.14
N ASN A 37 -13.36 -17.27 0.80
CA ASN A 37 -13.83 -16.77 2.10
C ASN A 37 -12.67 -16.21 2.95
N LYS A 38 -11.50 -16.87 2.92
CA LYS A 38 -10.30 -16.36 3.60
C LYS A 38 -9.80 -15.08 2.92
N LEU A 39 -9.82 -15.03 1.58
CA LEU A 39 -9.41 -13.84 0.84
C LEU A 39 -10.34 -12.65 1.16
N SER A 40 -11.65 -12.88 1.22
CA SER A 40 -12.65 -11.88 1.63
C SER A 40 -12.32 -11.30 3.01
N ALA A 41 -12.06 -12.15 3.99
CA ALA A 41 -11.69 -11.73 5.34
C ALA A 41 -10.36 -10.95 5.37
N ARG A 42 -9.35 -11.40 4.62
CA ARG A 42 -8.04 -10.74 4.53
C ARG A 42 -8.08 -9.36 3.85
N LEU A 43 -8.98 -9.19 2.88
CA LEU A 43 -9.17 -7.92 2.17
C LEU A 43 -10.12 -6.97 2.90
N GLY A 44 -10.91 -7.45 3.87
CA GLY A 44 -11.99 -6.67 4.48
C GLY A 44 -13.15 -6.40 3.52
N LEU A 45 -13.30 -7.19 2.45
CA LEU A 45 -14.34 -7.04 1.44
C LEU A 45 -15.49 -7.99 1.67
N GLY A 46 -16.70 -7.57 1.29
CA GLY A 46 -17.86 -8.46 1.26
C GLY A 46 -17.70 -9.61 0.24
N GLU A 47 -18.39 -10.74 0.46
CA GLU A 47 -18.28 -11.93 -0.40
C GLU A 47 -18.58 -11.66 -1.87
N GLY A 48 -19.59 -10.80 -2.16
CA GLY A 48 -19.95 -10.41 -3.53
C GLY A 48 -18.85 -9.63 -4.23
N ALA A 49 -18.25 -8.66 -3.53
CA ALA A 49 -17.13 -7.87 -4.04
C ALA A 49 -15.92 -8.78 -4.30
N THR A 50 -15.58 -9.65 -3.35
CA THR A 50 -14.47 -10.60 -3.48
C THR A 50 -14.68 -11.57 -4.64
N ARG A 51 -15.91 -12.06 -4.84
CA ARG A 51 -16.23 -12.90 -6.00
C ARG A 51 -15.96 -12.16 -7.30
N THR A 52 -16.49 -10.95 -7.44
CA THR A 52 -16.28 -10.13 -8.65
C THR A 52 -14.80 -9.82 -8.88
N LEU A 53 -14.05 -9.55 -7.81
CA LEU A 53 -12.61 -9.33 -7.86
C LEU A 53 -11.88 -10.57 -8.38
N ILE A 54 -12.19 -11.76 -7.85
CA ILE A 54 -11.63 -13.04 -8.31
C ILE A 54 -11.97 -13.27 -9.78
N ASP A 55 -13.23 -13.10 -10.17
CA ASP A 55 -13.66 -13.29 -11.56
C ASP A 55 -12.88 -12.39 -12.53
N ARG A 56 -12.64 -11.12 -12.15
CA ARG A 56 -11.82 -10.19 -12.96
C ARG A 56 -10.35 -10.61 -13.06
N LEU A 57 -9.77 -11.11 -11.98
CA LEU A 57 -8.39 -11.63 -12.00
C LEU A 57 -8.27 -12.90 -12.84
N LEU A 58 -9.31 -13.76 -12.85
CA LEU A 58 -9.40 -14.94 -13.69
C LEU A 58 -9.52 -14.56 -15.17
N ASP A 59 -10.46 -13.64 -15.52
CA ASP A 59 -10.65 -13.12 -16.87
C ASP A 59 -9.35 -12.52 -17.44
N ALA A 60 -8.61 -11.78 -16.59
CA ALA A 60 -7.31 -11.22 -16.94
C ALA A 60 -6.18 -12.27 -16.96
N ARG A 61 -6.45 -13.53 -16.64
CA ARG A 61 -5.47 -14.62 -16.55
C ARG A 61 -4.33 -14.35 -15.58
N LEU A 62 -4.60 -13.59 -14.52
CA LEU A 62 -3.60 -13.31 -13.48
C LEU A 62 -3.58 -14.38 -12.40
N ILE A 63 -4.72 -15.02 -12.18
CA ILE A 63 -4.87 -16.14 -11.24
C ILE A 63 -5.51 -17.35 -11.93
N LYS A 64 -5.40 -18.50 -11.30
CA LYS A 64 -6.16 -19.72 -11.60
C LYS A 64 -6.69 -20.31 -10.29
N ILE A 65 -7.72 -21.15 -10.39
CA ILE A 65 -8.29 -21.86 -9.25
C ILE A 65 -7.83 -23.32 -9.29
N SER A 66 -7.33 -23.80 -8.17
CA SER A 66 -6.95 -25.18 -7.93
C SER A 66 -7.74 -25.78 -6.76
N LYS A 67 -7.48 -27.04 -6.42
CA LYS A 67 -8.06 -27.69 -5.23
C LYS A 67 -7.63 -27.00 -3.92
N LEU A 68 -6.52 -26.27 -3.93
CA LEU A 68 -5.98 -25.56 -2.76
C LEU A 68 -6.48 -24.12 -2.67
N GLY A 69 -7.16 -23.60 -3.70
CA GLY A 69 -7.67 -22.24 -3.77
C GLY A 69 -7.14 -21.45 -4.97
N CYS A 70 -7.15 -20.13 -4.85
CA CYS A 70 -6.57 -19.23 -5.85
C CYS A 70 -5.03 -19.30 -5.79
N GLU A 71 -4.39 -19.27 -6.95
CA GLU A 71 -2.95 -19.22 -7.12
C GLU A 71 -2.59 -18.33 -8.32
N LEU A 72 -1.42 -17.68 -8.30
CA LEU A 72 -0.97 -16.82 -9.38
C LEU A 72 -0.61 -17.66 -10.64
N THR A 73 -0.91 -17.09 -11.79
CA THR A 73 -0.32 -17.53 -13.07
C THR A 73 1.07 -16.89 -13.25
N ARG A 74 1.76 -17.22 -14.35
CA ARG A 74 3.00 -16.51 -14.72
C ARG A 74 2.78 -15.01 -14.90
N SER A 75 1.67 -14.61 -15.50
CA SER A 75 1.31 -13.18 -15.66
C SER A 75 1.03 -12.53 -14.30
N GLY A 76 0.30 -13.21 -13.40
CA GLY A 76 0.09 -12.72 -12.05
C GLY A 76 1.39 -12.57 -11.26
N GLN A 77 2.30 -13.54 -11.39
CA GLN A 77 3.63 -13.45 -10.77
C GLN A 77 4.45 -12.27 -11.30
N SER A 78 4.35 -11.97 -12.60
CA SER A 78 5.00 -10.77 -13.18
C SER A 78 4.49 -9.47 -12.54
N ILE A 79 3.15 -9.35 -12.35
CA ILE A 79 2.57 -8.21 -11.67
C ILE A 79 3.02 -8.10 -10.21
N LEU A 80 3.06 -9.23 -9.49
CA LEU A 80 3.58 -9.25 -8.13
C LEU A 80 5.04 -8.79 -8.07
N ASN A 81 5.87 -9.23 -9.01
CA ASN A 81 7.27 -8.82 -9.10
C ASN A 81 7.39 -7.31 -9.38
N GLU A 82 6.54 -6.74 -10.25
CA GLU A 82 6.49 -5.30 -10.51
C GLU A 82 6.08 -4.51 -9.26
N LEU A 83 5.10 -5.00 -8.49
CA LEU A 83 4.70 -4.39 -7.22
C LEU A 83 5.85 -4.43 -6.22
N ASN A 84 6.49 -5.57 -6.04
CA ASN A 84 7.62 -5.75 -5.12
C ASN A 84 8.87 -4.97 -5.55
N ALA A 85 9.04 -4.70 -6.85
CA ALA A 85 10.12 -3.83 -7.33
C ALA A 85 9.93 -2.38 -6.91
N LYS A 86 8.68 -1.92 -6.77
CA LYS A 86 8.33 -0.56 -6.34
C LYS A 86 8.15 -0.43 -4.84
N LEU A 87 7.58 -1.44 -4.20
CA LEU A 87 7.35 -1.47 -2.75
C LEU A 87 8.51 -2.18 -2.06
N GLY A 88 9.03 -1.55 -1.03
CA GLY A 88 10.05 -2.13 -0.16
C GLY A 88 9.44 -2.66 1.15
N THR A 89 10.14 -2.42 2.24
CA THR A 89 9.75 -2.83 3.59
C THR A 89 8.37 -2.29 3.97
N LYS A 90 7.53 -3.17 4.51
CA LYS A 90 6.20 -2.88 5.07
C LYS A 90 6.14 -3.44 6.48
N ARG A 91 5.84 -2.61 7.48
CA ARG A 91 5.75 -3.07 8.88
C ARG A 91 5.08 -2.09 9.82
N ILE A 92 4.60 -2.62 10.92
CA ILE A 92 4.19 -1.83 12.08
C ILE A 92 5.42 -1.12 12.65
N VAL A 93 5.26 0.14 13.02
CA VAL A 93 6.32 0.97 13.61
C VAL A 93 5.88 1.55 14.96
N ALA A 94 6.73 1.43 15.96
CA ALA A 94 6.48 1.97 17.30
C ALA A 94 6.88 3.47 17.39
N LEU A 95 6.28 4.32 16.57
CA LEU A 95 6.62 5.74 16.45
C LEU A 95 5.42 6.62 16.78
N SER A 96 4.92 6.55 18.00
CA SER A 96 3.69 7.21 18.48
C SER A 96 3.70 8.75 18.40
N SER A 97 4.85 9.37 18.16
CA SER A 97 4.98 10.84 18.12
C SER A 97 4.94 11.43 16.70
N ILE A 98 4.78 10.62 15.64
CA ILE A 98 4.81 11.10 14.25
C ILE A 98 3.41 11.25 13.67
N THR A 99 2.52 10.34 13.99
CA THR A 99 1.17 10.30 13.43
C THR A 99 0.10 10.40 14.52
N VAL A 100 -1.13 10.58 14.06
CA VAL A 100 -2.32 10.57 14.94
C VAL A 100 -2.92 9.18 14.89
N GLY A 101 -2.94 8.47 16.03
CA GLY A 101 -3.49 7.11 16.14
C GLY A 101 -2.66 6.23 17.08
N ASN A 102 -3.27 5.13 17.52
CA ASN A 102 -2.64 4.19 18.44
C ASN A 102 -1.70 3.20 17.73
N TYR A 103 -1.94 2.97 16.46
CA TYR A 103 -1.19 2.05 15.61
C TYR A 103 -0.57 2.82 14.45
N ASN A 104 0.67 2.50 14.14
CA ASN A 104 1.38 3.10 13.01
C ASN A 104 1.92 2.01 12.09
N PHE A 105 1.70 2.17 10.79
CA PHE A 105 2.22 1.29 9.76
C PHE A 105 3.04 2.08 8.76
N GLY A 106 4.24 1.61 8.49
CA GLY A 106 5.16 2.24 7.56
C GLY A 106 5.38 1.40 6.31
N ILE A 107 5.54 2.08 5.17
CA ILE A 107 5.84 1.49 3.87
C ILE A 107 6.91 2.29 3.16
N LEU A 108 7.86 1.58 2.56
CA LEU A 108 8.87 2.13 1.67
C LEU A 108 8.40 2.03 0.22
N VAL A 109 8.46 3.15 -0.52
CA VAL A 109 8.22 3.21 -1.97
C VAL A 109 9.51 3.63 -2.65
N LYS A 110 10.08 2.72 -3.45
CA LYS A 110 11.38 2.89 -4.07
C LYS A 110 11.37 3.90 -5.21
N GLY A 111 12.35 4.79 -5.22
CA GLY A 111 12.60 5.75 -6.30
C GLY A 111 11.45 6.71 -6.60
N ALA A 112 10.55 6.97 -5.63
CA ALA A 112 9.31 7.72 -5.86
C ALA A 112 9.40 9.21 -5.48
N ALA A 113 10.57 9.71 -5.09
CA ALA A 113 10.75 11.09 -4.60
C ALA A 113 10.22 12.17 -5.55
N ASN A 114 10.43 11.99 -6.86
CA ASN A 114 10.00 12.98 -7.89
C ASN A 114 8.48 13.05 -8.05
N ARG A 115 7.73 12.09 -7.50
CA ARG A 115 6.26 12.05 -7.52
C ARG A 115 5.65 12.75 -6.33
N ILE A 116 6.45 13.10 -5.32
CA ILE A 116 5.99 13.83 -4.14
C ILE A 116 6.01 15.33 -4.43
N LYS A 117 4.86 15.97 -4.26
CA LYS A 117 4.70 17.43 -4.31
C LYS A 117 4.73 18.01 -2.90
N SER A 118 3.76 17.64 -2.07
CA SER A 118 3.60 18.19 -0.73
C SER A 118 3.40 17.11 0.35
N GLY A 119 3.09 15.87 -0.03
CA GLY A 119 2.68 14.81 0.88
C GLY A 119 1.20 14.87 1.29
N ILE A 120 0.48 15.91 0.88
CA ILE A 120 -0.96 16.07 1.17
C ILE A 120 -1.76 14.99 0.43
N GLU A 121 -1.41 14.71 -0.80
CA GLU A 121 -2.06 13.69 -1.62
C GLU A 121 -2.00 12.31 -0.96
N GLN A 122 -0.85 11.98 -0.36
CA GLN A 122 -0.63 10.74 0.36
C GLN A 122 -1.44 10.70 1.65
N ARG A 123 -1.42 11.79 2.43
CA ARG A 123 -2.25 11.91 3.64
C ARG A 123 -3.74 11.77 3.31
N ASP A 124 -4.23 12.44 2.28
CA ASP A 124 -5.63 12.42 1.91
C ASP A 124 -6.07 11.03 1.41
N ALA A 125 -5.18 10.30 0.71
CA ALA A 125 -5.41 8.92 0.33
C ALA A 125 -5.49 8.00 1.56
N ALA A 126 -4.60 8.18 2.54
CA ALA A 126 -4.61 7.43 3.79
C ALA A 126 -5.92 7.66 4.58
N VAL A 127 -6.34 8.92 4.71
CA VAL A 127 -7.57 9.27 5.43
C VAL A 127 -8.80 8.69 4.73
N ARG A 128 -8.87 8.73 3.40
CA ARG A 128 -9.96 8.08 2.64
C ARG A 128 -10.01 6.56 2.83
N ALA A 129 -8.88 5.94 3.13
CA ALA A 129 -8.78 4.51 3.42
C ALA A 129 -9.02 4.17 4.91
N GLY A 130 -9.41 5.14 5.74
CA GLY A 130 -9.78 4.93 7.15
C GLY A 130 -8.66 5.22 8.16
N ALA A 131 -7.48 5.65 7.73
CA ALA A 131 -6.44 6.09 8.65
C ALA A 131 -6.76 7.47 9.24
N ASN A 132 -6.19 7.77 10.42
CA ASN A 132 -6.35 9.08 11.06
C ASN A 132 -5.46 10.14 10.39
N GLY A 133 -4.44 9.72 9.65
CA GLY A 133 -3.51 10.56 8.91
C GLY A 133 -2.29 9.80 8.43
N ALA A 134 -1.43 10.48 7.66
CA ALA A 134 -0.14 9.94 7.25
C ALA A 134 0.91 11.04 7.17
N VAL A 135 2.16 10.65 7.39
CA VAL A 135 3.34 11.49 7.20
C VAL A 135 4.20 10.86 6.11
N THR A 136 4.69 11.70 5.21
CA THR A 136 5.56 11.30 4.10
C THR A 136 6.97 11.82 4.33
N PHE A 137 7.95 10.95 4.20
CA PHE A 137 9.38 11.29 4.20
C PHE A 137 9.97 10.95 2.84
N VAL A 138 10.91 11.79 2.40
CA VAL A 138 11.66 11.60 1.16
C VAL A 138 13.13 11.56 1.49
N VAL A 139 13.89 10.65 0.89
CA VAL A 139 15.36 10.64 1.02
C VAL A 139 15.96 11.53 -0.06
N LYS A 140 16.67 12.60 0.38
CA LYS A 140 17.40 13.51 -0.48
C LYS A 140 18.78 13.80 0.13
N HIS A 141 19.83 13.62 -0.65
CA HIS A 141 21.22 13.82 -0.21
C HIS A 141 21.57 13.00 1.05
N GLY A 142 21.02 11.76 1.14
CA GLY A 142 21.18 10.88 2.29
C GLY A 142 20.39 11.28 3.53
N GLU A 143 19.62 12.37 3.48
CA GLU A 143 18.81 12.88 4.58
C GLU A 143 17.31 12.61 4.38
N LEU A 144 16.59 12.40 5.51
CA LEU A 144 15.13 12.37 5.49
C LEU A 144 14.59 13.79 5.50
N VAL A 145 13.78 14.11 4.50
CA VAL A 145 13.11 15.40 4.32
C VAL A 145 11.60 15.19 4.41
N MET A 146 10.91 16.08 5.07
CA MET A 146 9.45 16.08 5.17
C MET A 146 8.87 17.16 4.25
N PRO A 147 8.22 16.81 3.12
CA PRO A 147 7.58 17.79 2.24
C PRO A 147 6.44 18.54 2.97
N PRO A 148 6.15 19.80 2.61
CA PRO A 148 6.77 20.59 1.54
C PRO A 148 8.06 21.31 1.95
N SER A 149 8.51 21.17 3.19
CA SER A 149 9.74 21.82 3.63
C SER A 149 10.95 21.21 2.94
N ALA A 150 11.89 22.06 2.50
CA ALA A 150 13.17 21.63 1.98
C ALA A 150 14.19 21.29 3.09
N GLY A 151 13.77 21.40 4.36
CA GLY A 151 14.62 21.14 5.52
C GLY A 151 14.59 19.68 5.96
N SER A 152 15.72 19.21 6.49
CA SER A 152 15.80 17.93 7.19
C SER A 152 14.82 17.88 8.36
N VAL A 153 14.46 16.67 8.78
CA VAL A 153 13.65 16.45 9.99
C VAL A 153 14.22 17.26 11.15
N PRO A 154 13.39 18.02 11.89
CA PRO A 154 13.87 18.87 12.98
C PRO A 154 14.72 18.07 13.98
N ARG A 155 15.78 18.70 14.54
CA ARG A 155 16.70 18.05 15.50
C ARG A 155 15.97 17.36 16.67
N ARG A 156 14.83 17.87 17.10
CA ARG A 156 13.98 17.23 18.11
C ARG A 156 13.43 15.86 17.69
N GLN A 157 13.53 15.52 16.41
CA GLN A 157 13.04 14.27 15.81
C GLN A 157 14.19 13.43 15.22
N GLU A 158 15.45 13.73 15.55
CA GLU A 158 16.61 12.94 15.06
C GLU A 158 16.51 11.45 15.42
N ASN A 159 15.98 11.14 16.61
CA ASN A 159 15.74 9.75 17.03
C ASN A 159 14.72 9.05 16.10
N ILE A 160 13.72 9.79 15.63
CA ILE A 160 12.70 9.30 14.71
C ILE A 160 13.32 9.04 13.34
N ALA A 161 14.11 10.00 12.83
CA ALA A 161 14.79 9.87 11.54
C ALA A 161 15.75 8.66 11.56
N ARG A 162 16.48 8.46 12.65
CA ARG A 162 17.34 7.29 12.83
C ARG A 162 16.54 5.99 12.84
N ALA A 163 15.48 5.90 13.64
CA ALA A 163 14.61 4.73 13.69
C ALA A 163 13.99 4.39 12.32
N ILE A 164 13.57 5.40 11.55
CA ILE A 164 13.07 5.20 10.19
C ILE A 164 14.17 4.65 9.28
N LYS A 165 15.37 5.24 9.31
CA LYS A 165 16.51 4.78 8.49
C LYS A 165 16.90 3.33 8.83
N GLU A 166 16.97 2.99 10.11
CA GLU A 166 17.28 1.62 10.59
C GLU A 166 16.17 0.61 10.23
N THR A 167 14.90 1.05 10.25
CA THR A 167 13.75 0.18 10.00
C THR A 167 13.54 -0.13 8.53
N PHE A 168 13.69 0.87 7.67
CA PHE A 168 13.34 0.80 6.25
C PHE A 168 14.54 0.70 5.32
N GLU A 169 15.75 1.03 5.80
CA GLU A 169 16.99 1.03 5.03
C GLU A 169 16.85 1.74 3.66
N PRO A 170 16.26 2.96 3.65
CA PRO A 170 15.91 3.61 2.40
C PRO A 170 17.15 4.09 1.66
N GLN A 171 17.06 4.11 0.34
CA GLN A 171 18.08 4.64 -0.55
C GLN A 171 17.71 6.05 -1.05
N GLU A 172 18.65 6.71 -1.73
CA GLU A 172 18.39 8.01 -2.35
C GLU A 172 17.18 7.96 -3.29
N ASN A 173 16.32 8.98 -3.21
CA ASN A 173 15.04 9.10 -3.91
C ASN A 173 13.93 8.12 -3.47
N ASP A 174 14.12 7.38 -2.40
CA ASP A 174 13.04 6.59 -1.81
C ASP A 174 12.08 7.47 -1.00
N VAL A 175 10.86 6.97 -0.86
CA VAL A 175 9.80 7.60 -0.06
C VAL A 175 9.38 6.65 1.04
N ILE A 176 9.28 7.14 2.27
CA ILE A 176 8.70 6.39 3.38
C ILE A 176 7.40 7.07 3.78
N ILE A 177 6.31 6.31 3.83
CA ILE A 177 5.01 6.77 4.30
C ILE A 177 4.68 6.04 5.58
N ILE A 178 4.31 6.78 6.62
CA ILE A 178 3.85 6.22 7.89
C ILE A 178 2.43 6.74 8.11
N ALA A 179 1.46 5.81 8.11
CA ALA A 179 0.07 6.11 8.41
C ALA A 179 -0.27 5.67 9.83
N GLY A 180 -1.09 6.47 10.50
CA GLY A 180 -1.62 6.20 11.84
C GLY A 180 -3.10 5.88 11.80
N GLY A 181 -3.55 4.93 12.62
CA GLY A 181 -4.95 4.53 12.70
C GLY A 181 -5.35 4.06 14.09
N ASP A 182 -6.64 3.89 14.32
CA ASP A 182 -7.20 3.36 15.56
C ASP A 182 -7.10 1.83 15.65
N SER A 183 -6.79 1.17 14.53
CA SER A 183 -6.43 -0.24 14.44
C SER A 183 -5.24 -0.46 13.51
N GLU A 184 -4.57 -1.61 13.65
CA GLU A 184 -3.49 -2.03 12.74
C GLU A 184 -3.98 -2.07 11.29
N GLN A 185 -5.21 -2.56 11.07
CA GLN A 185 -5.81 -2.64 9.75
C GLN A 185 -5.95 -1.26 9.10
N TYR A 186 -6.50 -0.26 9.80
CA TYR A 186 -6.66 1.09 9.25
C TYR A 186 -5.31 1.77 9.01
N ALA A 187 -4.32 1.54 9.87
CA ALA A 187 -2.97 2.06 9.65
C ALA A 187 -2.33 1.43 8.40
N GLU A 188 -2.44 0.12 8.22
CA GLU A 188 -1.93 -0.60 7.04
C GLU A 188 -2.63 -0.17 5.76
N GLU A 189 -3.97 -0.17 5.75
CA GLU A 189 -4.76 0.25 4.60
C GLU A 189 -4.46 1.68 4.20
N GLY A 190 -4.32 2.58 5.17
CA GLY A 190 -3.93 3.97 4.94
C GLY A 190 -2.54 4.10 4.32
N ALA A 191 -1.55 3.40 4.86
CA ALA A 191 -0.19 3.42 4.31
C ALA A 191 -0.13 2.87 2.89
N MET A 192 -0.84 1.77 2.64
CA MET A 192 -0.93 1.17 1.31
C MET A 192 -1.64 2.07 0.31
N ALA A 193 -2.76 2.71 0.70
CA ALA A 193 -3.47 3.66 -0.17
C ALA A 193 -2.60 4.87 -0.52
N ALA A 194 -1.88 5.41 0.46
CA ALA A 194 -0.95 6.52 0.26
C ALA A 194 0.22 6.14 -0.67
N ALA A 195 0.79 4.94 -0.51
CA ALA A 195 1.83 4.42 -1.38
C ALA A 195 1.33 4.18 -2.81
N TRP A 196 0.08 3.74 -2.95
CA TRP A 196 -0.53 3.45 -4.25
C TRP A 196 -0.60 4.69 -5.14
N VAL A 197 -0.88 5.88 -4.57
CA VAL A 197 -0.86 7.17 -5.30
C VAL A 197 0.49 7.42 -5.99
N LEU A 198 1.57 6.89 -5.45
CA LEU A 198 2.91 7.02 -6.03
C LEU A 198 3.23 5.98 -7.12
N MET A 199 2.38 4.98 -7.29
CA MET A 199 2.58 3.92 -8.28
C MET A 199 1.75 4.14 -9.56
N GLU A 200 0.79 5.07 -9.49
CA GLU A 200 -0.01 5.51 -10.65
C GLU A 200 0.79 6.42 -11.58
#